data_e759b474d6df5dc1ab47525037d24286
#
_entry.id   e759b474d6df5dc1ab47525037d24286
#
_cell.length_a   1.000
_cell.length_b   1.000
_cell.length_c   1.000
_cell.angle_alpha   90.00
_cell.angle_beta   90.00
_cell.angle_gamma   90.00
#
_symmetry.space_group_name_H-M   'P 1'
#
loop_
_entity.id
_entity.type
_entity.pdbx_description
1 polymer ?
#
loop_
_entity_poly.entity_id
_entity_poly.type
_entity_poly.pdbx_seq_one_letter_code
_entity_poly.pdbx_strand_id
1 'polypeptide(L)'
;MSPRTSKQFQEIREEKRTLIMDTALEHFAREGYHAATITHLATHAGISKGLMYNYFESKEALLRAIIQRSVSEVMNYFDTDRDGFLSEEEFEFFVRKLGVLLKQKRDFWRLLFQILMQEEVREHFLSSFVGAGSLDLSGIDPDPKLPAARIMKVITDYFCRKAARMGPGYDAITEIKLFMMTIKGYAITSIYAGDSETEENEKTINRIIELFK
;
A
#
# COMPACT_ATOMS: atom_id res chain seq x y z
N MET A 1 35.66 12.27 20.38
CA MET A 1 34.33 11.95 19.77
C MET A 1 33.57 11.12 20.77
N SER A 2 32.40 11.57 21.22
CA SER A 2 31.55 10.76 22.13
C SER A 2 31.02 9.53 21.39
N PRO A 3 30.98 8.34 22.01
CA PRO A 3 30.40 7.16 21.40
C PRO A 3 28.92 7.41 21.08
N ARG A 4 28.48 6.94 19.91
CA ARG A 4 27.08 7.05 19.49
C ARG A 4 26.16 6.29 20.46
N THR A 5 25.02 6.86 20.79
CA THR A 5 24.03 6.21 21.63
C THR A 5 23.30 5.08 20.87
N SER A 6 22.73 4.11 21.56
CA SER A 6 21.90 3.05 20.94
C SER A 6 20.78 3.61 20.08
N LYS A 7 20.18 4.74 20.46
CA LYS A 7 19.15 5.44 19.69
C LYS A 7 19.69 5.95 18.36
N GLN A 8 20.86 6.61 18.37
CA GLN A 8 21.52 7.08 17.13
C GLN A 8 21.89 5.94 16.18
N PHE A 9 22.30 4.78 16.72
CA PHE A 9 22.58 3.61 15.90
C PHE A 9 21.30 3.05 15.25
N GLN A 10 20.19 3.04 15.97
CA GLN A 10 18.90 2.64 15.40
C GLN A 10 18.41 3.60 14.32
N GLU A 11 18.49 4.90 14.54
CA GLU A 11 18.11 5.93 13.56
C GLU A 11 18.92 5.76 12.26
N ILE A 12 20.24 5.64 12.35
CA ILE A 12 21.12 5.43 11.18
C ILE A 12 20.76 4.11 10.46
N ARG A 13 20.41 3.05 11.22
CA ARG A 13 20.02 1.77 10.64
C ARG A 13 18.71 1.89 9.85
N GLU A 14 17.71 2.59 10.40
CA GLU A 14 16.42 2.79 9.72
C GLU A 14 16.55 3.70 8.51
N GLU A 15 17.34 4.78 8.58
CA GLU A 15 17.67 5.63 7.43
C GLU A 15 18.31 4.81 6.31
N LYS A 16 19.28 3.96 6.65
CA LYS A 16 19.95 3.09 5.67
C LYS A 16 18.99 2.05 5.08
N ARG A 17 18.15 1.47 5.92
CA ARG A 17 17.11 0.52 5.49
C ARG A 17 16.14 1.17 4.50
N THR A 18 15.72 2.40 4.78
CA THR A 18 14.86 3.19 3.89
C THR A 18 15.55 3.48 2.56
N LEU A 19 16.80 3.94 2.58
CA LEU A 19 17.59 4.19 1.37
C LEU A 19 17.70 2.93 0.49
N ILE A 20 17.95 1.76 1.10
CA ILE A 20 18.01 0.49 0.36
C ILE A 20 16.66 0.18 -0.30
N MET A 21 15.55 0.36 0.41
CA MET A 21 14.21 0.11 -0.12
C MET A 21 13.87 1.05 -1.28
N ASP A 22 14.20 2.34 -1.18
CA ASP A 22 13.93 3.33 -2.22
C ASP A 22 14.76 3.06 -3.48
N THR A 23 16.07 2.79 -3.30
CA THR A 23 16.95 2.40 -4.41
C THR A 23 16.49 1.12 -5.10
N ALA A 24 16.04 0.12 -4.31
CA ALA A 24 15.54 -1.14 -4.86
C ALA A 24 14.23 -0.94 -5.62
N LEU A 25 13.32 -0.10 -5.11
CA LEU A 25 12.06 0.23 -5.78
C LEU A 25 12.31 0.82 -7.18
N GLU A 26 13.21 1.81 -7.27
CA GLU A 26 13.60 2.40 -8.56
C GLU A 26 14.19 1.37 -9.52
N HIS A 27 15.10 0.53 -9.02
CA HIS A 27 15.75 -0.48 -9.84
C HIS A 27 14.76 -1.53 -10.35
N PHE A 28 13.87 -2.04 -9.48
CA PHE A 28 12.82 -2.97 -9.85
C PHE A 28 11.85 -2.40 -10.89
N ALA A 29 11.51 -1.12 -10.77
CA ALA A 29 10.62 -0.49 -11.72
C ALA A 29 11.26 -0.27 -13.09
N ARG A 30 12.55 0.09 -13.14
CA ARG A 30 13.25 0.39 -14.39
C ARG A 30 13.72 -0.85 -15.13
N GLU A 31 14.31 -1.81 -14.44
CA GLU A 31 14.99 -2.95 -15.03
C GLU A 31 14.22 -4.26 -14.89
N GLY A 32 13.14 -4.22 -14.15
CA GLY A 32 12.32 -5.40 -13.83
C GLY A 32 12.79 -6.13 -12.58
N TYR A 33 11.83 -6.69 -11.87
CA TYR A 33 12.10 -7.45 -10.64
C TYR A 33 12.96 -8.68 -10.90
N HIS A 34 12.69 -9.41 -11.98
CA HIS A 34 13.40 -10.65 -12.31
C HIS A 34 14.90 -10.42 -12.58
N ALA A 35 15.21 -9.41 -13.39
CA ALA A 35 16.60 -9.09 -13.77
C ALA A 35 17.43 -8.54 -12.60
N ALA A 36 16.79 -7.95 -11.59
CA ALA A 36 17.47 -7.37 -10.45
C ALA A 36 18.14 -8.43 -9.58
N THR A 37 19.40 -8.19 -9.22
CA THR A 37 20.16 -9.04 -8.29
C THR A 37 20.53 -8.28 -7.03
N ILE A 38 20.68 -8.99 -5.90
CA ILE A 38 21.13 -8.38 -4.63
C ILE A 38 22.48 -7.67 -4.79
N THR A 39 23.35 -8.18 -5.65
CA THR A 39 24.65 -7.54 -5.91
C THR A 39 24.49 -6.19 -6.61
N HIS A 40 23.63 -6.10 -7.63
CA HIS A 40 23.35 -4.84 -8.31
C HIS A 40 22.67 -3.84 -7.36
N LEU A 41 21.69 -4.29 -6.59
CA LEU A 41 20.99 -3.45 -5.62
C LEU A 41 21.93 -2.91 -4.55
N ALA A 42 22.88 -3.72 -4.04
CA ALA A 42 23.88 -3.28 -3.08
C ALA A 42 24.79 -2.18 -3.69
N THR A 43 25.24 -2.38 -4.93
CA THR A 43 26.07 -1.40 -5.65
C THR A 43 25.33 -0.07 -5.80
N HIS A 44 24.07 -0.09 -6.24
CA HIS A 44 23.25 1.12 -6.40
C HIS A 44 22.96 1.83 -5.07
N ALA A 45 22.77 1.07 -3.99
CA ALA A 45 22.59 1.62 -2.64
C ALA A 45 23.90 2.09 -1.98
N GLY A 46 25.04 1.96 -2.67
CA GLY A 46 26.35 2.34 -2.17
C GLY A 46 26.81 1.55 -0.94
N ILE A 47 26.48 0.25 -0.89
CA ILE A 47 26.82 -0.65 0.22
C ILE A 47 27.43 -1.97 -0.29
N SER A 48 28.11 -2.69 0.60
CA SER A 48 28.60 -4.03 0.27
C SER A 48 27.45 -5.05 0.21
N LYS A 49 27.65 -6.11 -0.60
CA LYS A 49 26.71 -7.24 -0.66
C LYS A 49 26.47 -7.88 0.72
N GLY A 50 27.51 -8.02 1.53
CA GLY A 50 27.40 -8.55 2.90
C GLY A 50 26.55 -7.65 3.80
N LEU A 51 26.70 -6.32 3.67
CA LEU A 51 25.86 -5.38 4.42
C LEU A 51 24.39 -5.44 3.95
N MET A 52 24.15 -5.63 2.66
CA MET A 52 22.78 -5.82 2.14
C MET A 52 22.08 -7.01 2.84
N TYR A 53 22.75 -8.15 2.98
CA TYR A 53 22.18 -9.32 3.66
C TYR A 53 21.94 -9.11 5.17
N ASN A 54 22.60 -8.15 5.80
CA ASN A 54 22.29 -7.77 7.19
C ASN A 54 20.95 -7.02 7.33
N TYR A 55 20.45 -6.43 6.24
CA TYR A 55 19.16 -5.75 6.20
C TYR A 55 18.03 -6.61 5.63
N PHE A 56 18.32 -7.38 4.57
CA PHE A 56 17.34 -8.17 3.85
C PHE A 56 17.94 -9.51 3.44
N GLU A 57 17.37 -10.60 3.93
CA GLU A 57 17.85 -11.97 3.68
C GLU A 57 17.72 -12.40 2.21
N SER A 58 16.81 -11.78 1.46
CA SER A 58 16.59 -12.07 0.03
C SER A 58 15.98 -10.87 -0.70
N LYS A 59 15.93 -10.95 -2.03
CA LYS A 59 15.26 -9.99 -2.90
C LYS A 59 13.75 -9.95 -2.62
N GLU A 60 13.16 -11.08 -2.34
CA GLU A 60 11.75 -11.25 -1.99
C GLU A 60 11.46 -10.59 -0.63
N ALA A 61 12.33 -10.75 0.37
CA ALA A 61 12.21 -10.08 1.67
C ALA A 61 12.29 -8.56 1.53
N LEU A 62 13.17 -8.07 0.65
CA LEU A 62 13.27 -6.64 0.35
C LEU A 62 12.00 -6.10 -0.33
N LEU A 63 11.48 -6.77 -1.36
CA LEU A 63 10.23 -6.38 -2.01
C LEU A 63 9.05 -6.42 -1.03
N ARG A 64 8.96 -7.47 -0.21
CA ARG A 64 7.95 -7.57 0.84
C ARG A 64 8.00 -6.39 1.81
N ALA A 65 9.19 -5.98 2.23
CA ALA A 65 9.38 -4.83 3.11
C ALA A 65 8.95 -3.51 2.47
N ILE A 66 9.21 -3.31 1.16
CA ILE A 66 8.75 -2.15 0.40
C ILE A 66 7.22 -2.09 0.39
N ILE A 67 6.56 -3.20 0.06
CA ILE A 67 5.10 -3.29 0.02
C ILE A 67 4.51 -3.08 1.42
N GLN A 68 5.06 -3.74 2.45
CA GLN A 68 4.59 -3.58 3.83
C GLN A 68 4.69 -2.12 4.32
N ARG A 69 5.79 -1.42 4.00
CA ARG A 69 5.94 0.00 4.32
C ARG A 69 4.83 0.83 3.68
N SER A 70 4.53 0.59 2.40
CA SER A 70 3.50 1.30 1.66
C SER A 70 2.11 1.07 2.23
N VAL A 71 1.79 -0.18 2.54
CA VAL A 71 0.51 -0.57 3.15
C VAL A 71 0.38 0.03 4.55
N SER A 72 1.44 -0.03 5.36
CA SER A 72 1.44 0.55 6.71
C SER A 72 1.23 2.06 6.70
N GLU A 73 1.75 2.76 5.70
CA GLU A 73 1.52 4.18 5.54
C GLU A 73 0.06 4.51 5.23
N VAL A 74 -0.57 3.74 4.36
CA VAL A 74 -2.02 3.86 4.09
C VAL A 74 -2.84 3.55 5.35
N MET A 75 -2.44 2.52 6.12
CA MET A 75 -3.11 2.12 7.36
C MET A 75 -3.16 3.23 8.42
N ASN A 76 -2.14 4.07 8.49
CA ASN A 76 -2.12 5.19 9.47
C ASN A 76 -3.26 6.21 9.27
N TYR A 77 -3.90 6.19 8.09
CA TYR A 77 -5.04 7.06 7.77
C TYR A 77 -6.38 6.33 7.79
N PHE A 78 -6.37 5.01 7.99
CA PHE A 78 -7.54 4.16 7.83
C PHE A 78 -8.24 3.84 9.17
N ASP A 79 -7.48 3.67 10.23
CA ASP A 79 -7.94 3.33 11.58
C ASP A 79 -7.10 4.21 12.52
N THR A 80 -7.55 5.46 12.69
CA THR A 80 -6.75 6.53 13.30
C THR A 80 -6.62 6.37 14.80
N ASP A 81 -7.64 5.85 15.46
CA ASP A 81 -7.66 5.58 16.90
C ASP A 81 -7.28 4.14 17.26
N ARG A 82 -7.10 3.29 16.23
CA ARG A 82 -6.66 1.88 16.33
C ARG A 82 -7.63 0.97 17.09
N ASP A 83 -8.91 1.29 17.04
CA ASP A 83 -9.95 0.48 17.65
C ASP A 83 -10.39 -0.71 16.76
N GLY A 84 -9.91 -0.73 15.51
CA GLY A 84 -10.24 -1.77 14.51
C GLY A 84 -11.61 -1.56 13.85
N PHE A 85 -12.20 -0.40 14.06
CA PHE A 85 -13.49 0.00 13.56
C PHE A 85 -13.33 1.19 12.62
N LEU A 86 -14.05 1.23 11.51
CA LEU A 86 -14.06 2.38 10.60
C LEU A 86 -15.38 3.13 10.77
N SER A 87 -15.34 4.30 11.39
CA SER A 87 -16.46 5.23 11.47
C SER A 87 -16.70 5.92 10.10
N GLU A 88 -17.83 6.60 9.96
CA GLU A 88 -18.11 7.40 8.75
C GLU A 88 -17.14 8.58 8.60
N GLU A 89 -16.73 9.17 9.71
CA GLU A 89 -15.75 10.24 9.79
C GLU A 89 -14.35 9.76 9.36
N GLU A 90 -13.94 8.59 9.83
CA GLU A 90 -12.66 8.00 9.46
C GLU A 90 -12.67 7.53 8.00
N PHE A 91 -13.79 7.01 7.50
CA PHE A 91 -13.94 6.68 6.09
C PHE A 91 -13.73 7.92 5.20
N GLU A 92 -14.40 9.03 5.51
CA GLU A 92 -14.20 10.30 4.79
C GLU A 92 -12.75 10.78 4.89
N PHE A 93 -12.19 10.78 6.11
CA PHE A 93 -10.81 11.18 6.34
C PHE A 93 -9.83 10.32 5.52
N PHE A 94 -10.01 9.00 5.51
CA PHE A 94 -9.20 8.08 4.74
C PHE A 94 -9.24 8.40 3.24
N VAL A 95 -10.44 8.53 2.66
CA VAL A 95 -10.58 8.82 1.22
C VAL A 95 -9.89 10.14 0.85
N ARG A 96 -10.06 11.19 1.66
CA ARG A 96 -9.39 12.49 1.46
C ARG A 96 -7.87 12.36 1.59
N LYS A 97 -7.38 11.66 2.59
CA LYS A 97 -5.93 11.46 2.82
C LYS A 97 -5.28 10.61 1.75
N LEU A 98 -5.99 9.61 1.22
CA LEU A 98 -5.50 8.82 0.10
C LEU A 98 -5.18 9.72 -1.11
N GLY A 99 -6.07 10.65 -1.48
CA GLY A 99 -5.80 11.60 -2.56
C GLY A 99 -4.56 12.46 -2.32
N VAL A 100 -4.38 12.97 -1.10
CA VAL A 100 -3.19 13.72 -0.71
C VAL A 100 -1.92 12.87 -0.78
N LEU A 101 -1.97 11.65 -0.26
CA LEU A 101 -0.83 10.71 -0.24
C LEU A 101 -0.38 10.33 -1.65
N LEU A 102 -1.33 10.01 -2.53
CA LEU A 102 -1.05 9.69 -3.94
C LEU A 102 -0.39 10.87 -4.67
N LYS A 103 -0.82 12.10 -4.39
CA LYS A 103 -0.24 13.30 -4.98
C LYS A 103 1.16 13.60 -4.44
N GLN A 104 1.35 13.54 -3.12
CA GLN A 104 2.62 13.87 -2.47
C GLN A 104 3.75 12.88 -2.80
N LYS A 105 3.41 11.62 -3.03
CA LYS A 105 4.36 10.54 -3.30
C LYS A 105 4.13 9.89 -4.66
N ARG A 106 3.74 10.68 -5.65
CA ARG A 106 3.37 10.20 -6.99
C ARG A 106 4.41 9.26 -7.59
N ASP A 107 5.68 9.67 -7.58
CA ASP A 107 6.77 8.87 -8.18
C ASP A 107 6.93 7.53 -7.47
N PHE A 108 6.86 7.52 -6.14
CA PHE A 108 6.89 6.28 -5.37
C PHE A 108 5.74 5.34 -5.74
N TRP A 109 4.50 5.84 -5.78
CA TRP A 109 3.34 5.03 -6.13
C TRP A 109 3.37 4.56 -7.57
N ARG A 110 3.87 5.39 -8.49
CA ARG A 110 4.05 5.00 -9.89
C ARG A 110 5.02 3.83 -10.02
N LEU A 111 6.18 3.90 -9.37
CA LEU A 111 7.17 2.84 -9.37
C LEU A 111 6.63 1.55 -8.74
N LEU A 112 5.94 1.69 -7.60
CA LEU A 112 5.31 0.54 -6.94
C LEU A 112 4.25 -0.12 -7.84
N PHE A 113 3.42 0.67 -8.50
CA PHE A 113 2.42 0.14 -9.43
C PHE A 113 3.06 -0.58 -10.62
N GLN A 114 4.13 -0.01 -11.19
CA GLN A 114 4.87 -0.66 -12.27
C GLN A 114 5.41 -2.04 -11.86
N ILE A 115 5.90 -2.17 -10.62
CA ILE A 115 6.38 -3.45 -10.11
C ILE A 115 5.23 -4.43 -9.90
N LEU A 116 4.11 -3.97 -9.32
CA LEU A 116 2.94 -4.81 -9.07
C LEU A 116 2.24 -5.30 -10.34
N MET A 117 2.50 -4.64 -11.50
CA MET A 117 2.01 -5.09 -12.80
C MET A 117 2.91 -6.13 -13.47
N GLN A 118 4.12 -6.37 -12.98
CA GLN A 118 5.00 -7.42 -13.51
C GLN A 118 4.44 -8.80 -13.15
N GLU A 119 4.43 -9.72 -14.10
CA GLU A 119 3.77 -11.03 -13.96
C GLU A 119 4.32 -11.84 -12.78
N GLU A 120 5.64 -11.91 -12.63
CA GLU A 120 6.29 -12.65 -11.54
C GLU A 120 5.95 -12.08 -10.16
N VAL A 121 5.81 -10.75 -10.07
CA VAL A 121 5.43 -10.10 -8.82
C VAL A 121 3.96 -10.34 -8.53
N ARG A 122 3.11 -10.26 -9.55
CA ARG A 122 1.67 -10.47 -9.42
C ARG A 122 1.34 -11.88 -8.91
N GLU A 123 1.96 -12.91 -9.47
CA GLU A 123 1.72 -14.29 -9.06
C GLU A 123 2.16 -14.58 -7.62
N HIS A 124 3.32 -14.04 -7.22
CA HIS A 124 3.87 -14.26 -5.88
C HIS A 124 3.29 -13.36 -4.80
N PHE A 125 2.94 -12.13 -5.13
CA PHE A 125 2.60 -11.10 -4.15
C PHE A 125 1.11 -10.74 -4.10
N LEU A 126 0.40 -10.77 -5.23
CA LEU A 126 -1.04 -10.52 -5.21
C LEU A 126 -1.80 -11.69 -4.57
N SER A 127 -1.34 -12.92 -4.75
CA SER A 127 -1.91 -14.07 -4.03
C SER A 127 -1.74 -13.95 -2.51
N SER A 128 -0.66 -13.32 -2.06
CA SER A 128 -0.42 -13.07 -0.63
C SER A 128 -1.08 -11.79 -0.09
N PHE A 129 -1.46 -10.85 -0.98
CA PHE A 129 -1.99 -9.53 -0.61
C PHE A 129 -3.47 -9.33 -0.92
N VAL A 130 -4.00 -10.01 -1.93
CA VAL A 130 -5.38 -9.80 -2.45
C VAL A 130 -6.20 -11.09 -2.43
N GLY A 131 -5.58 -12.21 -2.00
CA GLY A 131 -6.17 -13.54 -2.21
C GLY A 131 -6.12 -13.95 -3.70
N ALA A 132 -5.75 -15.18 -3.98
CA ALA A 132 -5.51 -15.71 -5.33
C ALA A 132 -6.61 -15.31 -6.35
N GLY A 133 -6.36 -14.26 -7.13
CA GLY A 133 -7.04 -13.95 -8.40
C GLY A 133 -8.55 -13.74 -8.39
N SER A 134 -9.21 -13.95 -7.27
CA SER A 134 -10.66 -13.84 -7.11
C SER A 134 -11.00 -12.73 -6.10
N LEU A 135 -11.85 -11.82 -6.49
CA LEU A 135 -12.63 -10.96 -5.58
C LEU A 135 -13.66 -11.79 -4.77
N ASP A 136 -13.47 -13.09 -4.70
CA ASP A 136 -14.24 -13.96 -3.84
C ASP A 136 -13.73 -13.80 -2.41
N LEU A 137 -14.42 -12.96 -1.66
CA LEU A 137 -14.16 -12.70 -0.25
C LEU A 137 -14.51 -13.89 0.65
N SER A 138 -15.16 -14.93 0.11
CA SER A 138 -15.64 -16.10 0.88
C SER A 138 -14.54 -17.10 1.24
N GLY A 139 -13.34 -17.01 0.63
CA GLY A 139 -12.21 -17.92 0.85
C GLY A 139 -10.96 -17.28 1.47
N ILE A 140 -11.02 -16.01 1.84
CA ILE A 140 -9.88 -15.33 2.46
C ILE A 140 -9.99 -15.55 3.98
N ASP A 141 -9.21 -16.49 4.49
CA ASP A 141 -8.71 -16.44 5.87
C ASP A 141 -7.30 -15.83 5.82
N PRO A 142 -7.20 -14.49 5.72
CA PRO A 142 -5.91 -13.85 5.58
C PRO A 142 -5.20 -13.95 6.91
N ASP A 143 -3.92 -14.30 6.91
CA ASP A 143 -3.10 -14.20 8.11
C ASP A 143 -3.36 -12.80 8.74
N PRO A 144 -4.01 -12.73 9.92
CA PRO A 144 -4.37 -11.44 10.54
C PRO A 144 -3.16 -10.58 10.87
N LYS A 145 -1.94 -11.12 10.73
CA LYS A 145 -0.68 -10.40 10.87
C LYS A 145 -0.33 -9.58 9.61
N LEU A 146 -0.99 -9.84 8.47
CA LEU A 146 -0.76 -9.08 7.25
C LEU A 146 -1.55 -7.77 7.28
N PRO A 147 -0.90 -6.59 7.11
CA PRO A 147 -1.59 -5.30 7.12
C PRO A 147 -2.75 -5.20 6.09
N ALA A 148 -2.57 -5.80 4.91
CA ALA A 148 -3.61 -5.83 3.88
C ALA A 148 -4.87 -6.60 4.31
N ALA A 149 -4.70 -7.71 5.03
CA ALA A 149 -5.80 -8.47 5.60
C ALA A 149 -6.61 -7.65 6.60
N ARG A 150 -5.91 -6.89 7.43
CA ARG A 150 -6.54 -5.98 8.39
C ARG A 150 -7.36 -4.89 7.69
N ILE A 151 -6.83 -4.28 6.62
CA ILE A 151 -7.57 -3.30 5.80
C ILE A 151 -8.86 -3.94 5.28
N MET A 152 -8.75 -5.11 4.65
CA MET A 152 -9.90 -5.80 4.06
C MET A 152 -10.95 -6.13 5.11
N LYS A 153 -10.54 -6.59 6.29
CA LYS A 153 -11.46 -6.85 7.40
C LYS A 153 -12.22 -5.59 7.81
N VAL A 154 -11.53 -4.49 8.05
CA VAL A 154 -12.14 -3.22 8.49
C VAL A 154 -13.09 -2.66 7.43
N ILE A 155 -12.71 -2.73 6.13
CA ILE A 155 -13.61 -2.36 5.02
C ILE A 155 -14.86 -3.25 5.01
N THR A 156 -14.68 -4.57 5.09
CA THR A 156 -15.80 -5.51 5.09
C THR A 156 -16.75 -5.24 6.26
N ASP A 157 -16.22 -5.05 7.46
CA ASP A 157 -17.01 -4.75 8.66
C ASP A 157 -17.78 -3.42 8.51
N TYR A 158 -17.18 -2.40 7.88
CA TYR A 158 -17.83 -1.13 7.59
C TYR A 158 -19.07 -1.32 6.68
N PHE A 159 -18.92 -1.95 5.53
CA PHE A 159 -20.02 -2.15 4.58
C PHE A 159 -21.06 -3.14 5.10
N CYS A 160 -20.70 -4.17 5.87
CA CYS A 160 -21.66 -5.06 6.52
C CYS A 160 -22.53 -4.32 7.56
N ARG A 161 -21.95 -3.40 8.33
CA ARG A 161 -22.73 -2.55 9.26
C ARG A 161 -23.65 -1.60 8.49
N LYS A 162 -23.19 -1.04 7.37
CA LYS A 162 -24.02 -0.21 6.50
C LYS A 162 -25.21 -1.01 5.95
N ALA A 163 -24.98 -2.23 5.49
CA ALA A 163 -26.04 -3.13 5.03
C ALA A 163 -27.09 -3.42 6.12
N ALA A 164 -26.65 -3.63 7.36
CA ALA A 164 -27.58 -3.85 8.49
C ALA A 164 -28.48 -2.64 8.77
N ARG A 165 -28.02 -1.41 8.46
CA ARG A 165 -28.80 -0.17 8.59
C ARG A 165 -29.71 0.09 7.39
N MET A 166 -29.22 -0.19 6.19
CA MET A 166 -29.92 0.11 4.93
C MET A 166 -31.03 -0.91 4.58
N GLY A 167 -30.94 -2.12 5.14
CA GLY A 167 -31.93 -3.19 4.93
C GLY A 167 -31.62 -4.07 3.71
N PRO A 168 -32.57 -4.97 3.35
CA PRO A 168 -32.33 -6.11 2.45
C PRO A 168 -32.03 -5.71 0.98
N GLY A 169 -32.22 -4.46 0.60
CA GLY A 169 -31.90 -3.97 -0.74
C GLY A 169 -30.44 -3.57 -0.93
N TYR A 170 -29.65 -3.55 0.14
CA TYR A 170 -28.23 -3.15 0.11
C TYR A 170 -27.34 -4.39 0.13
N ASP A 171 -26.61 -4.62 -0.97
CA ASP A 171 -25.66 -5.72 -1.09
C ASP A 171 -24.23 -5.25 -0.73
N ALA A 172 -23.81 -5.53 0.51
CA ALA A 172 -22.49 -5.16 1.00
C ALA A 172 -21.34 -5.71 0.14
N ILE A 173 -21.46 -6.92 -0.40
CA ILE A 173 -20.41 -7.55 -1.21
C ILE A 173 -20.24 -6.78 -2.53
N THR A 174 -21.33 -6.45 -3.19
CA THR A 174 -21.29 -5.64 -4.41
C THR A 174 -20.75 -4.24 -4.14
N GLU A 175 -21.14 -3.60 -3.05
CA GLU A 175 -20.65 -2.27 -2.66
C GLU A 175 -19.16 -2.27 -2.34
N ILE A 176 -18.64 -3.29 -1.64
CA ILE A 176 -17.20 -3.45 -1.40
C ILE A 176 -16.45 -3.57 -2.74
N LYS A 177 -16.95 -4.38 -3.67
CA LYS A 177 -16.34 -4.54 -5.00
C LYS A 177 -16.31 -3.20 -5.76
N LEU A 178 -17.40 -2.48 -5.79
CA LEU A 178 -17.51 -1.17 -6.44
C LEU A 178 -16.57 -0.14 -5.78
N PHE A 179 -16.54 -0.09 -4.46
CA PHE A 179 -15.62 0.77 -3.72
C PHE A 179 -14.15 0.46 -4.06
N MET A 180 -13.76 -0.81 -4.01
CA MET A 180 -12.40 -1.24 -4.32
C MET A 180 -12.00 -0.95 -5.77
N MET A 181 -12.93 -1.13 -6.72
CA MET A 181 -12.70 -0.77 -8.13
C MET A 181 -12.56 0.73 -8.29
N THR A 182 -13.41 1.52 -7.63
CA THR A 182 -13.39 2.98 -7.68
C THR A 182 -12.09 3.54 -7.09
N ILE A 183 -11.68 3.08 -5.91
CA ILE A 183 -10.43 3.51 -5.26
C ILE A 183 -9.20 3.13 -6.09
N LYS A 184 -9.17 1.91 -6.66
CA LYS A 184 -8.07 1.48 -7.54
C LYS A 184 -8.01 2.34 -8.81
N GLY A 185 -9.15 2.55 -9.45
CA GLY A 185 -9.25 3.41 -10.64
C GLY A 185 -8.80 4.83 -10.34
N TYR A 186 -9.30 5.43 -9.26
CA TYR A 186 -8.88 6.75 -8.80
C TYR A 186 -7.36 6.82 -8.53
N ALA A 187 -6.81 5.82 -7.82
CA ALA A 187 -5.38 5.79 -7.52
C ALA A 187 -4.52 5.72 -8.80
N ILE A 188 -4.85 4.82 -9.74
CA ILE A 188 -4.14 4.70 -11.02
C ILE A 188 -4.23 6.02 -11.79
N THR A 189 -5.42 6.59 -11.95
CA THR A 189 -5.63 7.85 -12.66
C THR A 189 -4.82 8.98 -12.03
N SER A 190 -4.89 9.12 -10.69
CA SER A 190 -4.16 10.17 -9.96
C SER A 190 -2.64 10.06 -10.07
N ILE A 191 -2.11 8.83 -10.12
CA ILE A 191 -0.66 8.57 -10.26
C ILE A 191 -0.16 9.00 -11.65
N TYR A 192 -0.97 8.82 -12.70
CA TYR A 192 -0.59 9.12 -14.08
C TYR A 192 -1.12 10.47 -14.58
N ALA A 193 -2.03 11.14 -13.86
CA ALA A 193 -2.50 12.47 -14.18
C ALA A 193 -1.40 13.54 -14.03
N GLY A 194 -1.45 14.57 -14.84
CA GLY A 194 -0.61 15.77 -14.69
C GLY A 194 -0.98 16.60 -13.45
N ASP A 195 -0.18 17.62 -13.14
CA ASP A 195 -0.40 18.50 -11.97
C ASP A 195 -1.60 19.46 -12.08
N SER A 196 -2.26 19.51 -13.24
CA SER A 196 -3.27 20.53 -13.60
C SER A 196 -4.69 20.28 -13.07
N GLU A 197 -4.98 19.17 -12.38
CA GLU A 197 -6.35 18.74 -12.07
C GLU A 197 -6.73 18.79 -10.57
N THR A 198 -6.28 19.81 -9.83
CA THR A 198 -6.54 19.85 -8.37
C THR A 198 -8.04 19.98 -8.06
N GLU A 199 -8.79 20.78 -8.81
CA GLU A 199 -10.24 20.98 -8.59
C GLU A 199 -11.07 19.76 -9.02
N GLU A 200 -10.70 19.11 -10.11
CA GLU A 200 -11.36 17.88 -10.59
C GLU A 200 -11.13 16.71 -9.66
N ASN A 201 -9.92 16.60 -9.12
CA ASN A 201 -9.60 15.59 -8.09
C ASN A 201 -10.43 15.77 -6.82
N GLU A 202 -10.64 17.02 -6.35
CA GLU A 202 -11.49 17.26 -5.19
C GLU A 202 -12.95 16.90 -5.45
N LYS A 203 -13.48 17.22 -6.63
CA LYS A 203 -14.83 16.83 -7.05
C LYS A 203 -14.96 15.30 -7.07
N THR A 204 -13.96 14.61 -7.60
CA THR A 204 -13.94 13.14 -7.65
C THR A 204 -13.90 12.55 -6.24
N ILE A 205 -13.05 13.05 -5.36
CA ILE A 205 -12.97 12.61 -3.95
C ILE A 205 -14.31 12.82 -3.25
N ASN A 206 -14.92 14.00 -3.39
CA ASN A 206 -16.22 14.29 -2.80
C ASN A 206 -17.29 13.32 -3.31
N ARG A 207 -17.28 13.01 -4.60
CA ARG A 207 -18.23 12.06 -5.19
C ARG A 207 -18.04 10.63 -4.68
N ILE A 208 -16.79 10.19 -4.50
CA ILE A 208 -16.48 8.89 -3.89
C ILE A 208 -17.02 8.83 -2.46
N ILE A 209 -16.81 9.89 -1.68
CA ILE A 209 -17.33 9.95 -0.31
C ILE A 209 -18.86 9.88 -0.31
N GLU A 210 -19.54 10.67 -1.13
CA GLU A 210 -21.02 10.65 -1.24
C GLU A 210 -21.59 9.29 -1.63
N LEU A 211 -20.90 8.55 -2.50
CA LEU A 211 -21.37 7.24 -2.96
C LEU A 211 -21.22 6.14 -1.90
N PHE A 212 -20.16 6.19 -1.12
CA PHE A 212 -19.80 5.05 -0.26
C PHE A 212 -19.88 5.33 1.25
N LYS A 213 -19.91 6.61 1.69
CA LYS A 213 -20.18 6.99 3.07
C LYS A 213 -21.69 6.86 3.37
#